data_353cf6c737bbe2e0176790ac08e1d878
#
_entry.id   353cf6c737bbe2e0176790ac08e1d878
#
_cell.length_a   1.000
_cell.length_b   1.000
_cell.length_c   1.000
_cell.angle_alpha   90.00
_cell.angle_beta   90.00
_cell.angle_gamma   90.00
#
_symmetry.space_group_name_H-M   'P 1'
#
loop_
_entity.id
_entity.type
_entity.pdbx_description
1 polymer ?
#
loop_
_entity_poly.entity_id
_entity_poly.type
_entity_poly.pdbx_seq_one_letter_code
_entity_poly.pdbx_strand_id
1 'polypeptide(L)'
;MLFHPSNLAVNVTNPITPDHRALTIGHTDSGGEEIARQFPSATVVKAFNAIFAEVYAAQNTQIGGRAVTVFFAGDDPQAKAGVRELIMTLGFDAVDAGLLAKPRYLEPLSLLNIHLGKVLGFGTQIGFSLLRKPKSPSQ
;
A
#
# COMPACT_ATOMS: atom_id res chain seq x y z
N MET A 1 0.67 20.53 -14.36
CA MET A 1 -0.51 19.94 -15.01
C MET A 1 -1.12 18.93 -14.06
N LEU A 2 -2.30 19.24 -13.55
CA LEU A 2 -3.01 18.29 -12.68
C LEU A 2 -3.58 17.19 -13.56
N PHE A 3 -3.09 15.97 -13.34
CA PHE A 3 -3.67 14.80 -13.97
C PHE A 3 -4.92 14.41 -13.18
N HIS A 4 -6.09 14.49 -13.83
CA HIS A 4 -7.31 13.92 -13.32
C HIS A 4 -7.68 12.70 -14.15
N PRO A 5 -7.22 11.51 -13.77
CA PRO A 5 -7.79 10.33 -14.37
C PRO A 5 -9.24 10.27 -13.91
N SER A 6 -10.16 10.47 -14.85
CA SER A 6 -11.61 10.42 -14.57
C SER A 6 -12.06 9.06 -14.01
N ASN A 7 -11.15 8.09 -13.95
CA ASN A 7 -11.42 6.70 -13.61
C ASN A 7 -10.33 6.06 -12.75
N LEU A 8 -9.56 6.87 -12.00
CA LEU A 8 -8.59 6.34 -11.05
C LEU A 8 -9.29 5.63 -9.89
N ALA A 9 -8.91 4.40 -9.64
CA ALA A 9 -9.31 3.62 -8.47
C ALA A 9 -8.09 3.31 -7.62
N VAL A 10 -8.05 3.84 -6.41
CA VAL A 10 -7.04 3.46 -5.42
C VAL A 10 -7.59 2.28 -4.63
N ASN A 11 -7.02 1.10 -4.86
CA ASN A 11 -7.43 -0.11 -4.16
C ASN A 11 -6.67 -0.23 -2.84
N VAL A 12 -7.39 -0.18 -1.73
CA VAL A 12 -6.85 -0.23 -0.37
C VAL A 12 -7.21 -1.53 0.36
N THR A 13 -7.86 -2.47 -0.32
CA THR A 13 -8.39 -3.69 0.29
C THR A 13 -7.37 -4.82 0.33
N ASN A 14 -7.67 -5.82 1.11
CA ASN A 14 -6.92 -7.07 1.16
C ASN A 14 -7.88 -8.25 1.02
N PRO A 15 -7.57 -9.23 0.16
CA PRO A 15 -8.37 -10.43 0.01
C PRO A 15 -8.03 -11.42 1.12
N ILE A 16 -8.49 -11.14 2.34
CA ILE A 16 -8.21 -11.97 3.52
C ILE A 16 -9.44 -12.74 3.96
N THR A 17 -9.21 -13.90 4.59
CA THR A 17 -10.28 -14.72 5.18
C THR A 17 -10.94 -13.99 6.35
N PRO A 18 -12.22 -14.31 6.70
CA PRO A 18 -12.91 -13.64 7.80
C PRO A 18 -12.21 -13.77 9.16
N ASP A 19 -11.44 -14.81 9.37
CA ASP A 19 -10.65 -15.02 10.59
C ASP A 19 -9.28 -14.32 10.56
N HIS A 20 -8.97 -13.59 9.47
CA HIS A 20 -7.72 -12.86 9.25
C HIS A 20 -6.45 -13.72 9.27
N ARG A 21 -6.55 -15.01 8.91
CA ARG A 21 -5.42 -15.94 8.98
C ARG A 21 -4.78 -16.25 7.64
N ALA A 22 -5.48 -15.99 6.53
CA ALA A 22 -5.00 -16.33 5.21
C ALA A 22 -5.47 -15.32 4.16
N LEU A 23 -4.83 -15.35 3.01
CA LEU A 23 -5.32 -14.69 1.81
C LEU A 23 -6.30 -15.63 1.08
N THR A 24 -7.38 -15.06 0.53
CA THR A 24 -8.32 -15.79 -0.35
C THR A 24 -7.82 -15.81 -1.79
N ILE A 25 -7.02 -14.82 -2.17
CA ILE A 25 -6.32 -14.72 -3.46
C ILE A 25 -4.86 -14.42 -3.15
N GLY A 26 -3.93 -15.10 -3.78
CA GLY A 26 -2.53 -14.81 -3.54
C GLY A 26 -1.60 -15.61 -4.41
N HIS A 27 -0.30 -15.43 -4.19
CA HIS A 27 0.81 -16.11 -4.84
C HIS A 27 0.91 -15.80 -6.34
N THR A 28 0.02 -16.31 -7.17
CA THR A 28 0.01 -16.09 -8.64
C THR A 28 -1.03 -15.06 -9.08
N ASP A 29 -1.76 -14.47 -8.14
CA ASP A 29 -2.78 -13.47 -8.37
C ASP A 29 -2.91 -12.56 -7.15
N SER A 30 -3.74 -11.51 -7.24
CA SER A 30 -3.97 -10.57 -6.15
C SER A 30 -5.36 -9.96 -6.22
N GLY A 31 -5.83 -9.45 -5.09
CA GLY A 31 -7.06 -8.67 -5.04
C GLY A 31 -7.01 -7.41 -5.90
N GLY A 32 -5.83 -6.78 -6.02
CA GLY A 32 -5.64 -5.62 -6.90
C GLY A 32 -5.82 -5.97 -8.37
N GLU A 33 -5.29 -7.10 -8.81
CA GLU A 33 -5.46 -7.59 -10.19
C GLU A 33 -6.91 -8.00 -10.45
N GLU A 34 -7.57 -8.62 -9.47
CA GLU A 34 -8.99 -8.98 -9.58
C GLU A 34 -9.88 -7.75 -9.77
N ILE A 35 -9.66 -6.69 -9.00
CA ILE A 35 -10.38 -5.42 -9.16
C ILE A 35 -10.14 -4.84 -10.57
N ALA A 36 -8.91 -4.87 -11.06
CA ALA A 36 -8.62 -4.39 -12.40
C ALA A 36 -9.36 -5.18 -13.50
N ARG A 37 -9.50 -6.50 -13.33
CA ARG A 37 -10.27 -7.35 -14.26
C ARG A 37 -11.76 -7.04 -14.21
N GLN A 38 -12.31 -6.80 -13.02
CA GLN A 38 -13.74 -6.49 -12.86
C GLN A 38 -14.10 -5.11 -13.39
N PHE A 39 -13.17 -4.17 -13.36
CA PHE A 39 -13.38 -2.79 -13.79
C PHE A 39 -12.35 -2.38 -14.86
N PRO A 40 -12.44 -2.93 -16.09
CA PRO A 40 -11.40 -2.73 -17.10
C PRO A 40 -11.27 -1.29 -17.59
N SER A 41 -12.27 -0.45 -17.37
CA SER A 41 -12.19 0.99 -17.67
C SER A 41 -11.51 1.80 -16.55
N ALA A 42 -11.27 1.22 -15.39
CA ALA A 42 -10.60 1.90 -14.28
C ALA A 42 -9.09 1.75 -14.37
N THR A 43 -8.40 2.83 -14.03
CA THR A 43 -6.95 2.81 -13.80
C THR A 43 -6.72 2.48 -12.33
N VAL A 44 -6.22 1.28 -12.05
CA VAL A 44 -6.09 0.77 -10.68
C VAL A 44 -4.67 0.99 -10.17
N VAL A 45 -4.57 1.59 -8.99
CA VAL A 45 -3.33 1.67 -8.20
C VAL A 45 -3.59 1.05 -6.83
N LYS A 46 -2.80 0.07 -6.47
CA LYS A 46 -2.81 -0.52 -5.12
C LYS A 46 -2.00 0.36 -4.19
N ALA A 47 -2.57 0.75 -3.06
CA ALA A 47 -1.85 1.52 -2.03
C ALA A 47 -2.57 1.42 -0.68
N PHE A 48 -1.88 1.75 0.40
CA PHE A 48 -2.43 1.84 1.76
C PHE A 48 -2.97 0.54 2.36
N ASN A 49 -2.80 -0.59 1.71
CA ASN A 49 -3.36 -1.85 2.16
C ASN A 49 -2.67 -2.41 3.42
N ALA A 50 -1.42 -2.03 3.67
CA ALA A 50 -0.63 -2.52 4.81
C ALA A 50 -0.51 -1.47 5.95
N ILE A 51 -1.48 -0.57 6.06
CA ILE A 51 -1.54 0.47 7.09
C ILE A 51 -2.84 0.26 7.88
N PHE A 52 -2.75 0.19 9.21
CA PHE A 52 -3.94 0.16 10.04
C PHE A 52 -4.69 1.50 10.00
N ALA A 53 -6.02 1.44 10.03
CA ALA A 53 -6.87 2.63 10.01
C ALA A 53 -6.54 3.61 11.16
N GLU A 54 -6.14 3.08 12.31
CA GLU A 54 -5.77 3.85 13.49
C GLU A 54 -4.54 4.73 13.27
N VAL A 55 -3.61 4.31 12.39
CA VAL A 55 -2.44 5.11 12.02
C VAL A 55 -2.86 6.36 11.26
N TYR A 56 -3.85 6.25 10.36
CA TYR A 56 -4.42 7.42 9.68
C TYR A 56 -5.18 8.32 10.66
N ALA A 57 -6.04 7.73 11.48
CA ALA A 57 -6.90 8.46 12.40
C ALA A 57 -6.09 9.26 13.43
N ALA A 58 -4.98 8.71 13.89
CA ALA A 58 -4.07 9.39 14.81
C ALA A 58 -3.19 10.45 14.14
N GLN A 59 -3.19 10.54 12.81
CA GLN A 59 -2.26 11.34 12.02
C GLN A 59 -0.80 11.10 12.40
N ASN A 60 -0.51 9.91 12.91
CA ASN A 60 0.81 9.53 13.39
C ASN A 60 1.55 8.74 12.32
N THR A 61 2.05 9.47 11.33
CA THR A 61 2.80 8.89 10.21
C THR A 61 4.26 8.63 10.54
N GLN A 62 4.70 9.06 11.74
CA GLN A 62 6.05 8.86 12.28
C GLN A 62 5.97 7.93 13.48
N ILE A 63 6.56 6.77 13.40
CA ILE A 63 6.61 5.79 14.50
C ILE A 63 8.07 5.44 14.75
N GLY A 64 8.49 5.50 16.01
CA GLY A 64 9.87 5.22 16.38
C GLY A 64 10.89 6.17 15.70
N GLY A 65 10.50 7.41 15.42
CA GLY A 65 11.36 8.41 14.78
C GLY A 65 11.51 8.21 13.26
N ARG A 66 10.69 7.37 12.64
CA ARG A 66 10.74 7.09 11.19
C ARG A 66 9.37 7.23 10.57
N ALA A 67 9.34 7.72 9.33
CA ALA A 67 8.11 7.74 8.55
C ALA A 67 7.66 6.31 8.23
N VAL A 68 6.39 6.03 8.44
CA VAL A 68 5.78 4.79 7.98
C VAL A 68 5.77 4.79 6.46
N THR A 69 6.19 3.70 5.84
CA THR A 69 6.21 3.55 4.39
C THR A 69 4.86 3.05 3.88
N VAL A 70 4.33 3.73 2.88
CA VAL A 70 3.21 3.24 2.06
C VAL A 70 3.78 2.77 0.73
N PHE A 71 3.68 1.47 0.49
CA PHE A 71 4.03 0.88 -0.79
C PHE A 71 2.84 1.00 -1.75
N PHE A 72 3.11 1.33 -3.01
CA PHE A 72 2.06 1.39 -4.02
C PHE A 72 2.51 0.70 -5.30
N ALA A 73 1.56 0.21 -6.07
CA ALA A 73 1.81 -0.49 -7.33
C ALA A 73 0.70 -0.20 -8.33
N GLY A 74 1.07 -0.10 -9.60
CA GLY A 74 0.15 0.18 -10.69
C GLY A 74 0.87 0.18 -12.02
N ASP A 75 0.11 0.16 -13.11
CA ASP A 75 0.67 0.11 -14.46
C ASP A 75 0.77 1.50 -15.11
N ASP A 76 -0.09 2.44 -14.72
CA ASP A 76 -0.10 3.77 -15.30
C ASP A 76 0.83 4.72 -14.54
N PRO A 77 1.88 5.26 -15.19
CA PRO A 77 2.85 6.12 -14.50
C PRO A 77 2.26 7.42 -13.95
N GLN A 78 1.28 8.02 -14.65
CA GLN A 78 0.66 9.27 -14.22
C GLN A 78 -0.26 9.04 -13.01
N ALA A 79 -1.03 7.98 -13.03
CA ALA A 79 -1.87 7.59 -11.89
C ALA A 79 -0.99 7.31 -10.65
N LYS A 80 0.13 6.61 -10.84
CA LYS A 80 1.08 6.35 -9.76
C LYS A 80 1.70 7.64 -9.22
N ALA A 81 2.05 8.59 -10.08
CA ALA A 81 2.57 9.89 -9.65
C ALA A 81 1.57 10.63 -8.76
N GLY A 82 0.29 10.63 -9.12
CA GLY A 82 -0.76 11.24 -8.30
C GLY A 82 -0.94 10.55 -6.95
N VAL A 83 -0.91 9.23 -6.92
CA VAL A 83 -0.99 8.46 -5.67
C VAL A 83 0.23 8.69 -4.79
N ARG A 84 1.43 8.75 -5.39
CA ARG A 84 2.66 9.11 -4.66
C ARG A 84 2.53 10.47 -3.98
N GLU A 85 2.05 11.47 -4.70
CA GLU A 85 1.86 12.81 -4.15
C GLU A 85 0.86 12.80 -2.99
N LEU A 86 -0.24 12.08 -3.12
CA LEU A 86 -1.21 11.89 -2.04
C LEU A 86 -0.56 11.26 -0.79
N ILE A 87 0.20 10.19 -0.97
CA ILE A 87 0.90 9.51 0.14
C ILE A 87 1.83 10.49 0.87
N MET A 88 2.61 11.26 0.12
CA MET A 88 3.55 12.24 0.70
C MET A 88 2.82 13.38 1.39
N THR A 89 1.74 13.87 0.82
CA THR A 89 0.90 14.92 1.42
C THR A 89 0.32 14.49 2.77
N LEU A 90 -0.01 13.20 2.91
CA LEU A 90 -0.49 12.62 4.16
C LEU A 90 0.63 12.41 5.20
N GLY A 91 1.89 12.62 4.83
CA GLY A 91 3.03 12.53 5.74
C GLY A 91 3.73 11.16 5.77
N PHE A 92 3.35 10.24 4.89
CA PHE A 92 4.00 8.94 4.77
C PHE A 92 5.21 8.99 3.82
N ASP A 93 6.09 8.01 3.96
CA ASP A 93 7.11 7.72 2.95
C ASP A 93 6.48 6.92 1.81
N ALA A 94 6.66 7.36 0.57
CA ALA A 94 6.04 6.74 -0.59
C ALA A 94 7.06 5.90 -1.37
N VAL A 95 6.81 4.61 -1.51
CA VAL A 95 7.69 3.69 -2.23
C VAL A 95 6.92 2.97 -3.34
N ASP A 96 7.37 3.18 -4.56
CA ASP A 96 6.83 2.49 -5.74
C ASP A 96 7.32 1.04 -5.74
N ALA A 97 6.39 0.10 -5.65
CA ALA A 97 6.66 -1.33 -5.67
C ALA A 97 6.57 -1.94 -7.07
N GLY A 98 6.31 -1.13 -8.10
CA GLY A 98 6.31 -1.56 -9.50
C GLY A 98 4.92 -1.71 -10.12
N LEU A 99 4.79 -2.69 -11.00
CA LEU A 99 3.57 -2.93 -11.78
C LEU A 99 2.41 -3.48 -10.92
N LEU A 100 1.19 -3.43 -11.46
CA LEU A 100 -0.01 -3.88 -10.76
C LEU A 100 0.01 -5.38 -10.37
N ALA A 101 0.87 -6.18 -10.96
CA ALA A 101 1.09 -7.56 -10.50
C ALA A 101 1.78 -7.66 -9.13
N LYS A 102 2.35 -6.57 -8.61
CA LYS A 102 3.11 -6.55 -7.35
C LYS A 102 2.26 -6.51 -6.06
N PRO A 103 0.94 -6.24 -6.05
CA PRO A 103 0.09 -6.57 -4.91
C PRO A 103 0.21 -8.01 -4.43
N ARG A 104 0.67 -8.91 -5.27
CA ARG A 104 1.05 -10.28 -4.86
C ARG A 104 2.06 -10.33 -3.72
N TYR A 105 2.85 -9.25 -3.52
CA TYR A 105 3.77 -9.07 -2.39
C TYR A 105 3.15 -8.19 -1.30
N LEU A 106 2.40 -7.16 -1.70
CA LEU A 106 1.87 -6.16 -0.76
C LEU A 106 0.72 -6.71 0.09
N GLU A 107 -0.09 -7.59 -0.45
CA GLU A 107 -1.21 -8.19 0.28
C GLU A 107 -0.72 -9.19 1.35
N PRO A 108 0.28 -10.07 1.09
CA PRO A 108 0.93 -10.84 2.15
C PRO A 108 1.60 -9.97 3.22
N LEU A 109 2.21 -8.83 2.84
CA LEU A 109 2.77 -7.88 3.79
C LEU A 109 1.69 -7.33 4.75
N SER A 110 0.51 -7.04 4.22
CA SER A 110 -0.63 -6.62 5.03
C SER A 110 -1.07 -7.70 6.00
N LEU A 111 -1.13 -8.94 5.55
CA LEU A 111 -1.47 -10.06 6.42
C LEU A 111 -0.46 -10.22 7.57
N LEU A 112 0.82 -10.05 7.28
CA LEU A 112 1.87 -10.02 8.32
C LEU A 112 1.61 -8.88 9.32
N ASN A 113 1.29 -7.69 8.84
CA ASN A 113 1.01 -6.54 9.71
C ASN A 113 -0.18 -6.82 10.65
N ILE A 114 -1.25 -7.39 10.12
CA ILE A 114 -2.43 -7.79 10.90
C ILE A 114 -2.05 -8.85 11.94
N HIS A 115 -1.27 -9.83 11.56
CA HIS A 115 -0.81 -10.89 12.46
C HIS A 115 0.02 -10.33 13.61
N LEU A 116 0.99 -9.47 13.30
CA LEU A 116 1.81 -8.81 14.33
C LEU A 116 0.95 -7.98 15.28
N GLY A 117 0.05 -7.18 14.74
CA GLY A 117 -0.76 -6.27 15.54
C GLY A 117 -1.80 -6.98 16.41
N LYS A 118 -2.60 -7.83 15.79
CA LYS A 118 -3.79 -8.42 16.42
C LYS A 118 -3.56 -9.77 17.07
N VAL A 119 -2.67 -10.60 16.52
CA VAL A 119 -2.41 -11.94 17.06
C VAL A 119 -1.24 -11.94 18.04
N LEU A 120 -0.14 -11.27 17.68
CA LEU A 120 1.05 -11.23 18.53
C LEU A 120 1.07 -10.06 19.52
N GLY A 121 0.04 -9.22 19.52
CA GLY A 121 -0.18 -8.23 20.56
C GLY A 121 0.61 -6.94 20.46
N PHE A 122 1.20 -6.63 19.29
CA PHE A 122 1.87 -5.34 19.07
C PHE A 122 0.91 -4.15 18.97
N GLY A 123 -0.40 -4.42 18.80
CA GLY A 123 -1.42 -3.39 18.63
C GLY A 123 -1.49 -2.84 17.21
N THR A 124 -2.32 -1.82 17.01
CA THR A 124 -2.62 -1.25 15.68
C THR A 124 -1.83 0.02 15.36
N GLN A 125 -1.03 0.53 16.31
CA GLN A 125 -0.12 1.67 16.09
C GLN A 125 1.25 1.17 15.66
N ILE A 126 1.29 0.34 14.62
CA ILE A 126 2.50 -0.21 14.03
C ILE A 126 2.48 -0.01 12.52
N GLY A 127 3.65 -0.10 11.90
CA GLY A 127 3.81 0.01 10.45
C GLY A 127 5.18 -0.46 10.03
N PHE A 128 5.40 -0.48 8.73
CA PHE A 128 6.70 -0.82 8.16
C PHE A 128 7.40 0.44 7.66
N SER A 129 8.71 0.46 7.74
CA SER A 129 9.53 1.50 7.15
C SER A 129 10.64 0.86 6.32
N LEU A 130 10.74 1.25 5.06
CA LEU A 130 11.84 0.81 4.21
C LEU A 130 13.10 1.59 4.57
N LEU A 131 14.08 0.90 5.12
CA LEU A 131 15.38 1.48 5.41
C LEU A 131 16.23 1.44 4.16
N ARG A 132 16.75 2.58 3.74
CA ARG A 132 17.63 2.69 2.59
C ARG A 132 18.72 3.72 2.83
N LYS A 133 19.89 3.49 2.26
CA LYS A 133 20.95 4.49 2.31
C LYS A 133 20.52 5.73 1.52
N PRO A 134 20.87 6.93 1.99
CA PRO A 134 20.71 8.13 1.17
C PRO A 134 21.44 7.94 -0.17
N LYS A 135 20.87 8.45 -1.27
CA LYS A 135 21.58 8.49 -2.54
C LYS A 135 22.83 9.34 -2.38
N SER A 136 23.99 8.86 -2.88
CA SER A 136 25.18 9.67 -2.90
C SER A 136 25.00 10.82 -3.92
N PRO A 137 25.65 11.98 -3.71
CA PRO A 137 25.51 13.14 -4.61
C PRO A 137 25.94 12.87 -6.07
N SER A 138 26.66 11.77 -6.31
CA SER A 138 27.18 11.36 -7.62
C SER A 138 26.29 10.36 -8.37
N GLN A 139 25.11 10.06 -7.89
CA GLN A 139 24.16 9.11 -8.52
C GLN A 139 22.86 9.78 -8.95
#